data_7410fa9b1895b37de3b73a7886f45c45
#
_entry.id   7410fa9b1895b37de3b73a7886f45c45
#
_cell.length_a   1.000
_cell.length_b   1.000
_cell.length_c   1.000
_cell.angle_alpha   90.00
_cell.angle_beta   90.00
_cell.angle_gamma   90.00
#
_symmetry.space_group_name_H-M   'P 1'
#
loop_
_entity.id
_entity.type
_entity.pdbx_description
1 polymer ?
#
loop_
_entity_poly.entity_id
_entity_poly.type
_entity_poly.pdbx_seq_one_letter_code
_entity_poly.pdbx_strand_id
1 'polypeptide(L)'
;MLDYSFADELTDLYRLDNQTAKAEKNALEAIEMLGPNIGNESETSHGHYADKELAYAYLKIKDNAKALEHATIEYQRRPNNIDVAECMAWVEYKNDNYKEANKLIDVALKTKSKNPILLCRAGLIKIKANQVDSGKALIKKALETNPFLDIELRKEASVYLK
;
A
#
# COMPACT_ATOMS: atom_id res chain seq x y z
N MET A 1 23.82 -9.59 -0.21
CA MET A 1 22.52 -9.98 -0.81
C MET A 1 21.62 -8.78 -0.68
N LEU A 2 21.15 -8.20 -1.76
CA LEU A 2 20.20 -7.09 -1.69
C LEU A 2 18.90 -7.63 -1.11
N ASP A 3 18.39 -6.98 -0.07
CA ASP A 3 17.08 -7.27 0.52
C ASP A 3 16.00 -6.70 -0.41
N TYR A 4 14.81 -7.33 -0.45
CA TYR A 4 13.69 -6.82 -1.25
C TYR A 4 13.33 -5.37 -0.91
N SER A 5 13.44 -4.98 0.37
CA SER A 5 13.18 -3.62 0.82
C SER A 5 14.08 -2.60 0.14
N PHE A 6 15.33 -2.96 -0.13
CA PHE A 6 16.25 -2.09 -0.84
C PHE A 6 15.87 -1.91 -2.32
N ALA A 7 15.45 -2.99 -2.99
CA ALA A 7 14.95 -2.91 -4.37
C ALA A 7 13.64 -2.11 -4.45
N ASP A 8 12.77 -2.26 -3.45
CA ASP A 8 11.53 -1.53 -3.32
C ASP A 8 11.75 -0.02 -3.13
N GLU A 9 12.68 0.38 -2.26
CA GLU A 9 13.06 1.78 -2.06
C GLU A 9 13.77 2.39 -3.28
N LEU A 10 14.65 1.63 -3.95
CA LEU A 10 15.27 2.07 -5.20
C LEU A 10 14.23 2.34 -6.29
N THR A 11 13.15 1.58 -6.32
CA THR A 11 12.03 1.81 -7.24
C THR A 11 11.48 3.23 -7.06
N ASP A 12 11.24 3.64 -5.83
CA ASP A 12 10.70 4.97 -5.54
C ASP A 12 11.72 6.09 -5.83
N LEU A 13 12.99 5.88 -5.53
CA LEU A 13 14.06 6.82 -5.86
C LEU A 13 14.23 7.02 -7.37
N TYR A 14 14.20 5.94 -8.16
CA TYR A 14 14.26 6.05 -9.61
C TYR A 14 13.02 6.72 -10.22
N ARG A 15 11.84 6.56 -9.61
CA ARG A 15 10.65 7.34 -10.00
C ARG A 15 10.82 8.82 -9.73
N LEU A 16 11.39 9.19 -8.58
CA LEU A 16 11.70 10.57 -8.24
C LEU A 16 12.62 11.22 -9.26
N ASP A 17 13.61 10.46 -9.75
CA ASP A 17 14.58 10.89 -10.75
C ASP A 17 14.08 10.71 -12.19
N ASN A 18 12.81 10.41 -12.40
CA ASN A 18 12.19 10.16 -13.70
C ASN A 18 12.82 9.03 -14.53
N GLN A 19 13.56 8.12 -13.89
CA GLN A 19 14.19 6.96 -14.52
C GLN A 19 13.21 5.76 -14.53
N THR A 20 12.11 5.88 -15.27
CA THR A 20 11.00 4.92 -15.25
C THR A 20 11.42 3.47 -15.53
N ALA A 21 12.30 3.25 -16.52
CA ALA A 21 12.76 1.91 -16.87
C ALA A 21 13.56 1.23 -15.73
N LYS A 22 14.35 2.01 -14.99
CA LYS A 22 15.07 1.47 -13.83
C LYS A 22 14.13 1.22 -12.65
N ALA A 23 13.15 2.10 -12.44
CA ALA A 23 12.13 1.90 -11.42
C ALA A 23 11.35 0.61 -11.67
N GLU A 24 10.91 0.37 -12.90
CA GLU A 24 10.18 -0.84 -13.26
C GLU A 24 11.03 -2.11 -13.08
N LYS A 25 12.30 -2.07 -13.51
CA LYS A 25 13.23 -3.17 -13.31
C LYS A 25 13.39 -3.52 -11.84
N ASN A 26 13.63 -2.52 -10.97
CA ASN A 26 13.81 -2.78 -9.53
C ASN A 26 12.52 -3.25 -8.85
N ALA A 27 11.35 -2.77 -9.29
CA ALA A 27 10.08 -3.28 -8.80
C ALA A 27 9.87 -4.76 -9.15
N LEU A 28 10.22 -5.18 -10.36
CA LEU A 28 10.19 -6.59 -10.77
C LEU A 28 11.19 -7.44 -9.98
N GLU A 29 12.40 -6.94 -9.75
CA GLU A 29 13.39 -7.62 -8.91
C GLU A 29 12.89 -7.80 -7.47
N ALA A 30 12.22 -6.80 -6.90
CA ALA A 30 11.61 -6.91 -5.57
C ALA A 30 10.52 -7.99 -5.53
N ILE A 31 9.67 -8.06 -6.56
CA ILE A 31 8.64 -9.11 -6.69
C ILE A 31 9.27 -10.49 -6.79
N GLU A 32 10.33 -10.64 -7.60
CA GLU A 32 11.04 -11.91 -7.77
C GLU A 32 11.69 -12.37 -6.45
N MET A 33 12.26 -11.47 -5.67
CA MET A 33 12.84 -11.76 -4.36
C MET A 33 11.79 -12.22 -3.34
N LEU A 34 10.57 -11.71 -3.43
CA LEU A 34 9.45 -12.08 -2.56
C LEU A 34 8.78 -13.39 -2.98
N GLY A 35 8.74 -13.69 -4.31
CA GLY A 35 7.99 -14.80 -4.88
C GLY A 35 8.48 -16.21 -4.49
N PRO A 36 9.77 -16.54 -4.44
CA PRO A 36 10.25 -17.88 -4.13
C PRO A 36 10.04 -18.34 -2.69
N ASN A 37 9.68 -17.44 -1.79
CA ASN A 37 9.41 -17.77 -0.39
C ASN A 37 8.01 -18.37 -0.16
N ILE A 38 7.22 -18.50 -1.23
CA ILE A 38 5.92 -19.16 -1.22
C ILE A 38 6.14 -20.66 -1.47
N GLY A 39 6.57 -21.41 -0.45
CA GLY A 39 6.46 -22.86 -0.58
C GLY A 39 7.67 -23.75 -0.34
N ASN A 40 8.74 -23.26 0.22
CA ASN A 40 9.71 -24.16 0.82
C ASN A 40 9.19 -24.59 2.20
N GLU A 41 8.33 -25.61 2.18
CA GLU A 41 7.95 -26.42 3.32
C GLU A 41 9.19 -27.17 3.86
N SER A 42 10.16 -26.46 4.41
CA SER A 42 11.03 -27.06 5.39
C SER A 42 10.37 -26.82 6.75
N GLU A 43 9.99 -27.88 7.42
CA GLU A 43 9.23 -27.95 8.68
C GLU A 43 9.82 -27.17 9.88
N THR A 44 10.77 -26.30 9.66
CA THR A 44 11.46 -25.52 10.72
C THR A 44 11.53 -24.02 10.49
N SER A 45 11.05 -23.47 9.39
CA SER A 45 10.96 -22.04 9.21
C SER A 45 9.51 -21.61 9.36
N HIS A 46 9.26 -20.76 10.32
CA HIS A 46 8.01 -20.00 10.44
C HIS A 46 7.81 -19.28 9.11
N GLY A 47 6.94 -19.81 8.24
CA GLY A 47 6.77 -19.36 6.87
C GLY A 47 6.57 -17.86 6.81
N HIS A 48 7.54 -17.13 6.26
CA HIS A 48 7.39 -15.72 5.96
C HIS A 48 6.46 -15.61 4.76
N TYR A 49 5.20 -15.38 5.05
CA TYR A 49 4.21 -15.09 4.03
C TYR A 49 4.39 -13.64 3.58
N ALA A 50 4.80 -13.46 2.34
CA ALA A 50 5.11 -12.14 1.79
C ALA A 50 3.93 -11.51 1.02
N ASP A 51 2.71 -12.05 1.20
CA ASP A 51 1.55 -11.62 0.39
C ASP A 51 1.23 -10.12 0.56
N LYS A 52 1.39 -9.57 1.74
CA LYS A 52 1.18 -8.12 1.96
C LYS A 52 2.22 -7.29 1.20
N GLU A 53 3.48 -7.67 1.26
CA GLU A 53 4.60 -7.04 0.56
C GLU A 53 4.44 -7.18 -0.95
N LEU A 54 4.05 -8.36 -1.44
CA LEU A 54 3.74 -8.61 -2.85
C LEU A 54 2.57 -7.74 -3.34
N ALA A 55 1.52 -7.59 -2.53
CA ALA A 55 0.40 -6.72 -2.90
C ALA A 55 0.87 -5.27 -3.14
N TYR A 56 1.72 -4.71 -2.27
CA TYR A 56 2.28 -3.39 -2.48
C TYR A 56 3.24 -3.32 -3.67
N ALA A 57 4.09 -4.33 -3.86
CA ALA A 57 5.02 -4.37 -4.98
C ALA A 57 4.30 -4.44 -6.34
N TYR A 58 3.22 -5.23 -6.44
CA TYR A 58 2.38 -5.28 -7.64
C TYR A 58 1.65 -3.94 -7.91
N LEU A 59 1.23 -3.21 -6.88
CA LEU A 59 0.69 -1.84 -7.07
C LEU A 59 1.72 -0.91 -7.68
N LYS A 60 3.00 -1.06 -7.35
CA LYS A 60 4.08 -0.24 -7.92
C LYS A 60 4.25 -0.44 -9.42
N ILE A 61 4.02 -1.64 -9.94
CA ILE A 61 4.04 -1.91 -11.39
C ILE A 61 2.65 -1.79 -12.04
N LYS A 62 1.64 -1.32 -11.30
CA LYS A 62 0.26 -1.13 -11.73
C LYS A 62 -0.45 -2.43 -12.13
N ASP A 63 0.01 -3.56 -11.65
CA ASP A 63 -0.69 -4.85 -11.75
C ASP A 63 -1.68 -4.97 -10.58
N ASN A 64 -2.77 -4.21 -10.68
CA ASN A 64 -3.79 -4.13 -9.64
C ASN A 64 -4.50 -5.49 -9.42
N ALA A 65 -4.57 -6.34 -10.44
CA ALA A 65 -5.19 -7.65 -10.35
C ALA A 65 -4.38 -8.59 -9.44
N LYS A 66 -3.06 -8.68 -9.65
CA LYS A 66 -2.18 -9.45 -8.77
C LYS A 66 -2.08 -8.85 -7.39
N ALA A 67 -2.06 -7.53 -7.28
CA ALA A 67 -2.11 -6.87 -5.98
C ALA A 67 -3.34 -7.29 -5.18
N LEU A 68 -4.52 -7.38 -5.82
CA LEU A 68 -5.77 -7.81 -5.19
C LEU A 68 -5.72 -9.30 -4.80
N GLU A 69 -5.15 -10.15 -5.64
CA GLU A 69 -4.96 -11.58 -5.34
C GLU A 69 -4.17 -11.75 -4.03
N HIS A 70 -2.97 -11.17 -3.95
CA HIS A 70 -2.11 -11.28 -2.78
C HIS A 70 -2.70 -10.62 -1.53
N ALA A 71 -3.29 -9.44 -1.67
CA ALA A 71 -3.97 -8.77 -0.55
C ALA A 71 -5.14 -9.62 -0.01
N THR A 72 -5.87 -10.31 -0.89
CA THR A 72 -6.96 -11.21 -0.50
C THR A 72 -6.46 -12.43 0.26
N ILE A 73 -5.38 -13.07 -0.20
CA ILE A 73 -4.74 -14.20 0.49
C ILE A 73 -4.34 -13.79 1.91
N GLU A 74 -3.66 -12.65 2.02
CA GLU A 74 -3.22 -12.14 3.31
C GLU A 74 -4.39 -11.79 4.24
N TYR A 75 -5.42 -11.14 3.70
CA TYR A 75 -6.61 -10.77 4.47
C TYR A 75 -7.40 -12.00 4.98
N GLN A 76 -7.50 -13.05 4.17
CA GLN A 76 -8.12 -14.31 4.60
C GLN A 76 -7.33 -15.00 5.72
N ARG A 77 -6.01 -14.91 5.69
CA ARG A 77 -5.12 -15.46 6.72
C ARG A 77 -5.20 -14.69 8.04
N ARG A 78 -5.29 -13.35 7.98
CA ARG A 78 -5.27 -12.47 9.14
C ARG A 78 -6.36 -11.40 9.11
N PRO A 79 -7.67 -11.77 9.10
CA PRO A 79 -8.77 -10.84 8.85
C PRO A 79 -8.95 -9.77 9.96
N ASN A 80 -8.41 -10.01 11.15
CA ASN A 80 -8.49 -9.08 12.28
C ASN A 80 -7.21 -8.22 12.44
N ASN A 81 -6.24 -8.35 11.54
CA ASN A 81 -5.03 -7.57 11.58
C ASN A 81 -5.24 -6.20 10.92
N ILE A 82 -4.90 -5.15 11.63
CA ILE A 82 -5.15 -3.77 11.22
C ILE A 82 -4.30 -3.36 10.01
N ASP A 83 -3.03 -3.77 9.99
CA ASP A 83 -2.12 -3.45 8.89
C ASP A 83 -2.54 -4.19 7.61
N VAL A 84 -3.09 -5.39 7.77
CA VAL A 84 -3.66 -6.16 6.66
C VAL A 84 -4.95 -5.52 6.15
N ALA A 85 -5.80 -5.02 7.05
CA ALA A 85 -7.00 -4.27 6.67
C ALA A 85 -6.65 -2.98 5.93
N GLU A 86 -5.59 -2.26 6.34
CA GLU A 86 -5.06 -1.10 5.61
C GLU A 86 -4.58 -1.48 4.20
N CYS A 87 -3.79 -2.55 4.10
CA CYS A 87 -3.28 -3.04 2.82
C CYS A 87 -4.44 -3.37 1.87
N MET A 88 -5.40 -4.17 2.33
CA MET A 88 -6.57 -4.55 1.53
C MET A 88 -7.40 -3.33 1.13
N ALA A 89 -7.61 -2.37 2.04
CA ALA A 89 -8.32 -1.12 1.75
C ALA A 89 -7.63 -0.32 0.63
N TRP A 90 -6.29 -0.24 0.68
CA TRP A 90 -5.53 0.49 -0.33
C TRP A 90 -5.57 -0.20 -1.69
N VAL A 91 -5.47 -1.53 -1.73
CA VAL A 91 -5.58 -2.32 -2.95
C VAL A 91 -6.99 -2.21 -3.56
N GLU A 92 -8.04 -2.28 -2.75
CA GLU A 92 -9.42 -2.06 -3.21
C GLU A 92 -9.62 -0.66 -3.77
N TYR A 93 -9.02 0.36 -3.15
CA TYR A 93 -9.03 1.73 -3.67
C TYR A 93 -8.37 1.83 -5.04
N LYS A 94 -7.23 1.18 -5.26
CA LYS A 94 -6.52 1.14 -6.55
C LYS A 94 -7.26 0.32 -7.62
N ASN A 95 -8.21 -0.52 -7.22
CA ASN A 95 -9.14 -1.25 -8.08
C ASN A 95 -10.50 -0.55 -8.24
N ASP A 96 -10.63 0.72 -7.83
CA ASP A 96 -11.85 1.54 -7.88
C ASP A 96 -13.03 1.01 -7.03
N ASN A 97 -12.79 0.05 -6.15
CA ASN A 97 -13.77 -0.54 -5.23
C ASN A 97 -13.93 0.31 -3.96
N TYR A 98 -14.26 1.59 -4.13
CA TYR A 98 -14.25 2.59 -3.05
C TYR A 98 -15.15 2.27 -1.88
N LYS A 99 -16.26 1.58 -2.10
CA LYS A 99 -17.20 1.17 -1.04
C LYS A 99 -16.56 0.14 -0.10
N GLU A 100 -15.88 -0.84 -0.65
CA GLU A 100 -15.20 -1.87 0.14
C GLU A 100 -13.93 -1.30 0.80
N ALA A 101 -13.16 -0.52 0.06
CA ALA A 101 -12.02 0.22 0.59
C ALA A 101 -12.40 1.05 1.83
N ASN A 102 -13.56 1.74 1.79
CA ASN A 102 -14.02 2.56 2.91
C ASN A 102 -14.38 1.73 4.16
N LYS A 103 -14.99 0.57 4.00
CA LYS A 103 -15.27 -0.33 5.14
C LYS A 103 -13.98 -0.82 5.80
N LEU A 104 -13.03 -1.25 4.98
CA LEU A 104 -11.76 -1.80 5.45
C LEU A 104 -10.89 -0.74 6.13
N ILE A 105 -10.84 0.48 5.58
CA ILE A 105 -10.03 1.55 6.18
C ILE A 105 -10.63 2.03 7.50
N ASP A 106 -11.94 1.94 7.69
CA ASP A 106 -12.57 2.22 8.98
C ASP A 106 -12.12 1.23 10.08
N VAL A 107 -11.79 -0.01 9.73
CA VAL A 107 -11.19 -0.97 10.66
C VAL A 107 -9.79 -0.51 11.07
N ALA A 108 -8.95 -0.12 10.12
CA ALA A 108 -7.60 0.36 10.39
C ALA A 108 -7.59 1.64 11.24
N LEU A 109 -8.55 2.53 11.04
CA LEU A 109 -8.67 3.79 11.81
C LEU A 109 -9.13 3.63 13.26
N LYS A 110 -9.66 2.46 13.66
CA LYS A 110 -10.08 2.19 15.06
C LYS A 110 -8.98 2.36 16.08
N THR A 111 -7.72 2.15 15.67
CA THR A 111 -6.55 2.35 16.55
C THR A 111 -6.26 3.80 16.87
N LYS A 112 -6.87 4.74 16.16
CA LYS A 112 -6.54 6.17 16.24
C LYS A 112 -5.05 6.45 15.96
N SER A 113 -4.41 5.59 15.14
CA SER A 113 -3.04 5.77 14.70
C SER A 113 -2.82 7.14 14.07
N LYS A 114 -1.66 7.72 14.35
CA LYS A 114 -1.21 8.99 13.75
C LYS A 114 -0.28 8.78 12.57
N ASN A 115 -0.15 7.53 12.09
CA ASN A 115 0.69 7.22 10.93
C ASN A 115 0.24 8.06 9.73
N PRO A 116 1.10 8.93 9.17
CA PRO A 116 0.70 9.86 8.12
C PRO A 116 0.36 9.14 6.81
N ILE A 117 0.96 7.98 6.52
CA ILE A 117 0.64 7.18 5.32
C ILE A 117 -0.79 6.65 5.45
N LEU A 118 -1.13 6.03 6.58
CA LEU A 118 -2.49 5.55 6.85
C LEU A 118 -3.51 6.69 6.75
N LEU A 119 -3.23 7.84 7.38
CA LEU A 119 -4.15 8.98 7.36
C LEU A 119 -4.36 9.53 5.95
N CYS A 120 -3.30 9.60 5.15
CA CYS A 120 -3.37 10.08 3.77
C CYS A 120 -4.18 9.12 2.89
N ARG A 121 -3.89 7.83 2.93
CA ARG A 121 -4.64 6.78 2.22
C ARG A 121 -6.11 6.78 2.64
N ALA A 122 -6.37 6.83 3.94
CA ALA A 122 -7.73 6.91 4.48
C ALA A 122 -8.48 8.14 3.96
N GLY A 123 -7.80 9.28 3.90
CA GLY A 123 -8.37 10.51 3.36
C GLY A 123 -8.79 10.37 1.90
N LEU A 124 -7.93 9.81 1.06
CA LEU A 124 -8.23 9.55 -0.35
C LEU A 124 -9.42 8.59 -0.52
N ILE A 125 -9.42 7.49 0.22
CA ILE A 125 -10.50 6.50 0.22
C ILE A 125 -11.83 7.15 0.61
N LYS A 126 -11.84 7.94 1.69
CA LYS A 126 -13.07 8.62 2.16
C LYS A 126 -13.60 9.62 1.16
N ILE A 127 -12.73 10.37 0.49
CA ILE A 127 -13.16 11.31 -0.57
C ILE A 127 -13.87 10.54 -1.70
N LYS A 128 -13.28 9.43 -2.17
CA LYS A 128 -13.88 8.59 -3.22
C LYS A 128 -15.17 7.89 -2.77
N ALA A 129 -15.31 7.68 -1.46
CA ALA A 129 -16.54 7.17 -0.86
C ALA A 129 -17.57 8.27 -0.52
N ASN A 130 -17.45 9.48 -1.12
CA ASN A 130 -18.30 10.64 -0.93
C ASN A 130 -18.29 11.25 0.49
N GLN A 131 -17.26 10.96 1.29
CA GLN A 131 -17.02 11.56 2.61
C GLN A 131 -15.93 12.66 2.51
N VAL A 132 -16.19 13.67 1.67
CA VAL A 132 -15.18 14.65 1.22
C VAL A 132 -14.54 15.41 2.38
N ASP A 133 -15.33 15.98 3.28
CA ASP A 133 -14.82 16.81 4.38
C ASP A 133 -13.96 15.99 5.36
N SER A 134 -14.42 14.80 5.71
CA SER A 134 -13.67 13.85 6.54
C SER A 134 -12.35 13.47 5.88
N GLY A 135 -12.40 13.18 4.58
CA GLY A 135 -11.20 12.81 3.81
C GLY A 135 -10.18 13.95 3.74
N LYS A 136 -10.62 15.18 3.44
CA LYS A 136 -9.74 16.36 3.42
C LYS A 136 -9.10 16.63 4.78
N ALA A 137 -9.84 16.47 5.87
CA ALA A 137 -9.31 16.62 7.23
C ALA A 137 -8.19 15.61 7.52
N LEU A 138 -8.35 14.35 7.10
CA LEU A 138 -7.34 13.31 7.26
C LEU A 138 -6.09 13.58 6.43
N ILE A 139 -6.23 14.00 5.16
CA ILE A 139 -5.10 14.36 4.30
C ILE A 139 -4.33 15.54 4.90
N LYS A 140 -5.04 16.60 5.33
CA LYS A 140 -4.41 17.74 5.96
C LYS A 140 -3.59 17.32 7.17
N LYS A 141 -4.16 16.54 8.07
CA LYS A 141 -3.47 16.02 9.25
C LYS A 141 -2.25 15.15 8.89
N ALA A 142 -2.35 14.33 7.83
CA ALA A 142 -1.23 13.53 7.36
C ALA A 142 -0.05 14.39 6.92
N LEU A 143 -0.30 15.42 6.10
CA LEU A 143 0.72 16.32 5.58
C LEU A 143 1.29 17.28 6.63
N GLU A 144 0.50 17.64 7.64
CA GLU A 144 0.98 18.39 8.82
C GLU A 144 1.93 17.53 9.66
N THR A 145 1.68 16.22 9.75
CA THR A 145 2.52 15.28 10.51
C THR A 145 3.81 14.94 9.76
N ASN A 146 3.71 14.69 8.45
CA ASN A 146 4.86 14.43 7.57
C ASN A 146 4.62 15.03 6.18
N PRO A 147 5.23 16.19 5.85
CA PRO A 147 5.13 16.78 4.52
C PRO A 147 5.91 16.03 3.44
N PHE A 148 6.76 15.07 3.83
CA PHE A 148 7.63 14.27 2.95
C PHE A 148 7.09 12.85 2.74
N LEU A 149 5.78 12.68 2.71
CA LEU A 149 5.16 11.42 2.27
C LEU A 149 5.64 11.02 0.87
N ASP A 150 5.51 9.74 0.57
CA ASP A 150 5.71 9.23 -0.80
C ASP A 150 5.15 10.22 -1.83
N ILE A 151 5.93 10.47 -2.89
CA ILE A 151 5.63 11.55 -3.83
C ILE A 151 4.35 11.31 -4.61
N GLU A 152 4.05 10.07 -4.98
CA GLU A 152 2.84 9.75 -5.73
C GLU A 152 1.61 9.90 -4.83
N LEU A 153 1.69 9.41 -3.60
CA LEU A 153 0.64 9.57 -2.61
C LEU A 153 0.37 11.06 -2.31
N ARG A 154 1.43 11.84 -2.17
CA ARG A 154 1.33 13.30 -1.94
C ARG A 154 0.74 14.04 -3.14
N LYS A 155 1.17 13.71 -4.35
CA LYS A 155 0.61 14.29 -5.59
C LYS A 155 -0.89 14.01 -5.69
N GLU A 156 -1.29 12.75 -5.47
CA GLU A 156 -2.69 12.33 -5.51
C GLU A 156 -3.53 13.08 -4.46
N ALA A 157 -3.02 13.18 -3.23
CA ALA A 157 -3.70 13.84 -2.13
C ALA A 157 -3.83 15.36 -2.29
N SER A 158 -2.79 16.03 -2.81
CA SER A 158 -2.76 17.50 -2.92
C SER A 158 -3.80 18.06 -3.89
N VAL A 159 -4.31 17.25 -4.82
CA VAL A 159 -5.39 17.64 -5.75
C VAL A 159 -6.64 18.05 -4.97
N TYR A 160 -6.90 17.42 -3.82
CA TYR A 160 -8.11 17.64 -3.02
C TYR A 160 -7.98 18.74 -1.97
N LEU A 161 -6.81 19.33 -1.80
CA LEU A 161 -6.58 20.41 -0.83
C LEU A 161 -6.58 21.82 -1.44
N LYS A 162 -6.77 21.88 -2.75
CA LYS A 162 -6.91 23.15 -3.48
C LYS A 162 -8.27 23.80 -3.25
#